data_67de49c2361feccaf1e9f97efdaa2a7f
#
_entry.id   67de49c2361feccaf1e9f97efdaa2a7f
#
_cell.length_a   1.000
_cell.length_b   1.000
_cell.length_c   1.000
_cell.angle_alpha   90.00
_cell.angle_beta   90.00
_cell.angle_gamma   90.00
#
_symmetry.space_group_name_H-M   'P 1'
#
loop_
_entity.id
_entity.type
_entity.pdbx_description
1 polymer ?
#
loop_
_entity_poly.entity_id
_entity_poly.type
_entity_poly.pdbx_seq_one_letter_code
_entity_poly.pdbx_strand_id
1 'polypeptide(L)'
;MYGDLSEGEDSSGFSTTEILSGDDNLGDQFIAGLDSEDGDESGEDVLGAIIKKHQKAQKSAMSRELLRRRINSGTVLRSVTPRSSREYALGLGSTSVAGNSSANINVQPQVIFRPERLVVPSNIAVDFLITDIKVGKNSQLVSTGALPAVMFTENAFGVRLKMDTAQISMFVTISVTNQNPNARNFQGGLVGPAVE
;
A
#
# COMPACT_ATOMS: atom_id res chain seq x y z
N MET A 1 -42.68 -40.70 6.64
CA MET A 1 -43.17 -39.69 7.58
C MET A 1 -42.60 -38.35 7.13
N TYR A 2 -43.49 -37.58 6.58
CA TYR A 2 -43.27 -36.25 6.04
C TYR A 2 -43.19 -35.23 7.17
N GLY A 3 -42.38 -34.24 7.04
CA GLY A 3 -42.43 -32.98 7.78
C GLY A 3 -41.44 -32.07 7.11
N ASP A 4 -41.78 -31.30 6.24
CA ASP A 4 -42.54 -30.07 6.01
C ASP A 4 -42.04 -28.88 6.85
N LEU A 5 -41.55 -27.88 6.09
CA LEU A 5 -41.66 -26.45 6.21
C LEU A 5 -40.80 -25.69 7.26
N SER A 6 -40.04 -24.72 6.84
CA SER A 6 -40.62 -23.38 6.65
C SER A 6 -39.66 -22.42 5.96
N GLU A 7 -40.21 -21.77 4.97
CA GLU A 7 -39.73 -20.58 4.33
C GLU A 7 -39.60 -19.45 5.36
N GLY A 8 -38.53 -18.75 5.32
CA GLY A 8 -38.31 -17.49 6.01
C GLY A 8 -37.60 -16.53 5.08
N GLU A 9 -38.38 -15.90 4.20
CA GLU A 9 -37.97 -14.70 3.47
C GLU A 9 -37.83 -13.56 4.47
N ASP A 10 -36.63 -13.06 4.63
CA ASP A 10 -36.42 -11.69 5.13
C ASP A 10 -35.59 -10.90 4.15
N SER A 11 -36.34 -10.27 3.26
CA SER A 11 -35.90 -9.17 2.44
C SER A 11 -35.72 -7.92 3.28
N SER A 12 -34.53 -7.65 3.78
CA SER A 12 -34.18 -6.30 4.18
C SER A 12 -33.33 -5.65 3.10
N GLY A 13 -34.02 -4.88 2.27
CA GLY A 13 -33.43 -4.00 1.30
C GLY A 13 -32.53 -2.97 1.97
N PHE A 14 -31.24 -3.08 1.73
CA PHE A 14 -30.33 -1.97 1.96
C PHE A 14 -30.29 -1.12 0.71
N SER A 15 -31.05 -0.05 0.76
CA SER A 15 -30.97 1.06 -0.18
C SER A 15 -29.67 1.82 0.06
N THR A 16 -28.67 1.55 -0.74
CA THR A 16 -27.44 2.35 -0.82
C THR A 16 -27.59 3.41 -1.89
N THR A 17 -28.20 4.55 -1.55
CA THR A 17 -28.06 5.77 -2.32
C THR A 17 -28.13 6.96 -1.36
N GLU A 18 -27.08 7.20 -0.65
CA GLU A 18 -26.74 8.54 -0.19
C GLU A 18 -25.33 8.85 -0.67
N ILE A 19 -25.27 9.32 -1.91
CA ILE A 19 -24.14 10.06 -2.42
C ILE A 19 -24.16 11.38 -1.66
N LEU A 20 -23.24 11.53 -0.73
CA LEU A 20 -22.91 12.81 -0.12
C LEU A 20 -22.32 13.69 -1.23
N SER A 21 -23.19 14.50 -1.84
CA SER A 21 -22.78 15.71 -2.52
C SER A 21 -22.29 16.67 -1.42
N GLY A 22 -21.01 16.64 -1.15
CA GLY A 22 -20.35 17.66 -0.35
C GLY A 22 -20.38 18.96 -1.12
N ASP A 23 -21.33 19.83 -0.74
CA ASP A 23 -21.31 21.22 -1.15
C ASP A 23 -20.04 21.87 -0.60
N ASP A 24 -19.06 22.06 -1.49
CA ASP A 24 -17.89 22.89 -1.26
C ASP A 24 -18.28 24.38 -1.26
N ASN A 25 -19.13 24.79 -0.33
CA ASN A 25 -19.46 26.19 -0.09
C ASN A 25 -18.91 26.65 1.25
N LEU A 26 -17.59 26.55 1.42
CA LEU A 26 -16.83 27.13 2.53
C LEU A 26 -16.10 28.42 2.13
N GLY A 27 -16.56 29.06 1.05
CA GLY A 27 -15.94 30.28 0.51
C GLY A 27 -16.58 31.59 0.95
N ASP A 28 -17.82 31.61 1.42
CA ASP A 28 -18.57 32.86 1.53
C ASP A 28 -18.96 33.34 2.95
N GLN A 29 -18.36 32.77 4.00
CA GLN A 29 -18.71 33.19 5.37
C GLN A 29 -17.67 34.09 6.08
N PHE A 30 -16.78 34.73 5.36
CA PHE A 30 -15.78 35.64 6.00
C PHE A 30 -15.85 37.08 5.56
N ILE A 31 -17.00 37.57 5.08
CA ILE A 31 -17.21 39.01 4.78
C ILE A 31 -18.49 39.51 5.44
N ALA A 32 -18.66 39.23 6.72
CA ALA A 32 -19.67 39.92 7.51
C ALA A 32 -19.03 40.30 8.85
N GLY A 33 -18.46 41.47 8.90
CA GLY A 33 -17.85 42.03 10.12
C GLY A 33 -16.93 43.20 9.84
N LEU A 34 -17.34 44.11 8.96
CA LEU A 34 -16.78 45.44 8.86
C LEU A 34 -17.87 46.41 9.30
N ASP A 35 -18.13 46.40 10.60
CA ASP A 35 -18.83 47.49 11.20
C ASP A 35 -17.94 48.72 11.15
N SER A 36 -18.52 49.74 10.60
CA SER A 36 -18.04 51.10 10.49
C SER A 36 -17.81 51.70 11.88
N GLU A 37 -16.58 51.89 12.29
CA GLU A 37 -16.22 52.92 13.27
C GLU A 37 -15.59 54.06 12.52
N ASP A 38 -16.32 55.19 12.60
CA ASP A 38 -15.92 56.53 12.16
C ASP A 38 -14.61 56.90 12.87
N GLY A 39 -13.52 56.90 12.10
CA GLY A 39 -12.23 57.40 12.51
C GLY A 39 -11.59 58.09 11.30
N ASP A 40 -11.57 59.40 11.34
CA ASP A 40 -10.94 60.32 10.42
C ASP A 40 -9.41 60.07 10.37
N GLU A 41 -9.02 59.05 9.58
CA GLU A 41 -7.60 58.76 9.35
C GLU A 41 -7.21 59.14 7.92
N SER A 42 -6.23 59.99 7.84
CA SER A 42 -5.62 60.50 6.64
C SER A 42 -5.32 59.37 5.62
N GLY A 43 -5.66 59.62 4.35
CA GLY A 43 -5.65 58.59 3.27
C GLY A 43 -4.29 57.94 2.97
N GLU A 44 -3.21 58.26 3.67
CA GLU A 44 -1.89 57.66 3.56
C GLU A 44 -1.77 56.33 4.31
N ASP A 45 -2.49 56.17 5.43
CA ASP A 45 -2.43 54.94 6.23
C ASP A 45 -3.23 53.82 5.61
N VAL A 46 -4.28 54.12 4.86
CA VAL A 46 -5.15 53.14 4.19
C VAL A 46 -4.37 52.44 3.05
N LEU A 47 -3.60 53.20 2.29
CA LEU A 47 -2.76 52.61 1.23
C LEU A 47 -1.68 51.67 1.80
N GLY A 48 -1.06 52.04 2.91
CA GLY A 48 -0.08 51.19 3.60
C GLY A 48 -0.67 49.90 4.12
N ALA A 49 -1.88 49.93 4.65
CA ALA A 49 -2.60 48.74 5.13
C ALA A 49 -3.00 47.81 3.99
N ILE A 50 -3.46 48.38 2.85
CA ILE A 50 -3.82 47.59 1.66
C ILE A 50 -2.59 46.91 1.07
N ILE A 51 -1.46 47.61 0.96
CA ILE A 51 -0.20 47.04 0.45
C ILE A 51 0.29 45.90 1.37
N LYS A 52 0.28 46.10 2.69
CA LYS A 52 0.64 45.04 3.66
C LYS A 52 -0.27 43.84 3.57
N LYS A 53 -1.58 44.04 3.40
CA LYS A 53 -2.58 42.94 3.26
C LYS A 53 -2.33 42.18 1.96
N HIS A 54 -2.05 42.84 0.85
CA HIS A 54 -1.69 42.21 -0.43
C HIS A 54 -0.39 41.39 -0.34
N GLN A 55 0.65 41.96 0.28
CA GLN A 55 1.91 41.24 0.46
C GLN A 55 1.77 40.02 1.36
N LYS A 56 0.94 40.10 2.41
CA LYS A 56 0.65 38.98 3.30
C LYS A 56 -0.15 37.87 2.56
N ALA A 57 -1.11 38.27 1.71
CA ALA A 57 -1.87 37.34 0.89
C ALA A 57 -0.99 36.61 -0.16
N GLN A 58 -0.10 37.36 -0.83
CA GLN A 58 0.84 36.74 -1.78
C GLN A 58 1.83 35.79 -1.11
N LYS A 59 2.38 36.14 0.06
CA LYS A 59 3.25 35.24 0.83
C LYS A 59 2.52 33.98 1.27
N SER A 60 1.25 34.08 1.67
CA SER A 60 0.45 32.91 2.05
C SER A 60 0.11 32.02 0.86
N ALA A 61 -0.18 32.59 -0.30
CA ALA A 61 -0.44 31.85 -1.53
C ALA A 61 0.80 31.10 -2.01
N MET A 62 1.98 31.76 -2.00
CA MET A 62 3.25 31.10 -2.32
C MET A 62 3.56 29.94 -1.36
N SER A 63 3.33 30.13 -0.07
CA SER A 63 3.55 29.07 0.92
C SER A 63 2.64 27.89 0.71
N ARG A 64 1.37 28.13 0.34
CA ARG A 64 0.40 27.06 0.01
C ARG A 64 0.78 26.31 -1.26
N GLU A 65 1.28 27.03 -2.27
CA GLU A 65 1.73 26.40 -3.53
C GLU A 65 3.00 25.56 -3.31
N LEU A 66 3.95 26.03 -2.49
CA LEU A 66 5.13 25.26 -2.11
C LEU A 66 4.78 24.02 -1.28
N LEU A 67 3.78 24.12 -0.40
CA LEU A 67 3.25 22.97 0.33
C LEU A 67 2.55 21.96 -0.60
N ARG A 68 1.73 22.44 -1.53
CA ARG A 68 1.11 21.57 -2.54
C ARG A 68 2.14 20.89 -3.42
N ARG A 69 3.20 21.58 -3.84
CA ARG A 69 4.30 20.97 -4.58
C ARG A 69 5.06 19.95 -3.74
N ARG A 70 5.26 20.19 -2.44
CA ARG A 70 5.86 19.21 -1.53
C ARG A 70 4.98 17.99 -1.30
N ILE A 71 3.67 18.17 -1.19
CA ILE A 71 2.73 17.05 -1.03
C ILE A 71 2.65 16.25 -2.34
N ASN A 72 2.67 16.90 -3.50
CA ASN A 72 2.67 16.23 -4.80
C ASN A 72 4.03 15.64 -5.19
N SER A 73 5.13 16.12 -4.60
CA SER A 73 6.46 15.51 -4.71
C SER A 73 6.74 14.47 -3.62
N GLY A 74 5.80 14.31 -2.67
CA GLY A 74 5.80 13.13 -1.83
C GLY A 74 5.87 11.93 -2.76
N THR A 75 6.93 11.18 -2.66
CA THR A 75 7.27 10.01 -3.46
C THR A 75 6.07 9.07 -3.48
N VAL A 76 5.13 9.33 -4.39
CA VAL A 76 4.21 8.30 -4.82
C VAL A 76 5.17 7.25 -5.39
N LEU A 77 5.36 6.17 -4.65
CA LEU A 77 5.97 4.97 -5.19
C LEU A 77 5.12 4.58 -6.39
N ARG A 78 5.40 5.19 -7.54
CA ARG A 78 4.76 4.80 -8.78
C ARG A 78 5.15 3.34 -8.94
N SER A 79 4.16 2.48 -8.85
CA SER A 79 4.30 1.11 -9.32
C SER A 79 4.79 1.19 -10.77
N VAL A 80 6.12 1.16 -10.92
CA VAL A 80 6.73 1.16 -12.24
C VAL A 80 6.42 -0.20 -12.81
N THR A 81 5.44 -0.26 -13.70
CA THR A 81 5.19 -1.49 -14.44
C THR A 81 6.39 -1.69 -15.37
N PRO A 82 7.11 -2.80 -15.24
CA PRO A 82 8.24 -3.10 -16.11
C PRO A 82 7.82 -3.03 -17.57
N ARG A 83 8.60 -2.36 -18.40
CA ARG A 83 8.36 -2.27 -19.85
C ARG A 83 8.73 -3.57 -20.58
N SER A 84 9.58 -4.40 -19.98
CA SER A 84 9.99 -5.69 -20.53
C SER A 84 8.99 -6.77 -20.16
N SER A 85 8.63 -7.60 -21.11
CA SER A 85 7.83 -8.81 -20.90
C SER A 85 8.66 -10.01 -20.43
N ARG A 86 9.99 -9.85 -20.23
CA ARG A 86 10.86 -10.91 -19.74
C ARG A 86 10.57 -11.24 -18.30
N GLU A 87 10.38 -12.51 -18.05
CA GLU A 87 10.26 -13.02 -16.69
C GLU A 87 11.64 -13.39 -16.14
N TYR A 88 11.87 -13.02 -14.92
CA TYR A 88 13.07 -13.32 -14.16
C TYR A 88 12.74 -14.09 -12.91
N ALA A 89 13.67 -14.90 -12.46
CA ALA A 89 13.57 -15.62 -11.20
C ALA A 89 14.55 -15.03 -10.19
N LEU A 90 14.03 -14.66 -9.01
CA LEU A 90 14.82 -14.26 -7.86
C LEU A 90 14.87 -15.42 -6.88
N GLY A 91 16.04 -16.08 -6.79
CA GLY A 91 16.24 -17.21 -5.88
C GLY A 91 16.31 -16.77 -4.42
N LEU A 92 15.67 -17.50 -3.53
CA LEU A 92 15.69 -17.26 -2.08
C LEU A 92 16.88 -17.93 -1.38
N GLY A 93 17.65 -18.73 -2.12
CA GLY A 93 18.72 -19.55 -1.54
C GLY A 93 18.18 -20.70 -0.67
N SER A 94 19.02 -21.19 0.23
CA SER A 94 18.67 -22.24 1.18
C SER A 94 18.94 -21.73 2.61
N THR A 95 17.90 -21.62 3.42
CA THR A 95 18.00 -21.15 4.80
C THR A 95 17.52 -22.22 5.75
N SER A 96 18.38 -22.59 6.71
CA SER A 96 18.01 -23.55 7.76
C SER A 96 17.11 -22.87 8.79
N VAL A 97 15.94 -23.45 9.03
CA VAL A 97 14.96 -22.99 10.01
C VAL A 97 14.82 -24.08 11.08
N ALA A 98 15.09 -23.72 12.32
CA ALA A 98 14.97 -24.65 13.45
C ALA A 98 13.53 -25.16 13.58
N GLY A 99 13.35 -26.32 14.24
CA GLY A 99 12.02 -26.90 14.45
C GLY A 99 11.10 -25.96 15.23
N ASN A 100 9.85 -25.89 14.86
CA ASN A 100 8.81 -25.03 15.48
C ASN A 100 9.21 -23.57 15.65
N SER A 101 10.03 -23.04 14.73
CA SER A 101 10.52 -21.66 14.78
C SER A 101 10.27 -20.91 13.50
N SER A 102 10.37 -19.58 13.58
CA SER A 102 10.23 -18.68 12.45
C SER A 102 11.56 -18.10 12.01
N ALA A 103 11.70 -17.83 10.71
CA ALA A 103 12.86 -17.17 10.14
C ALA A 103 12.46 -16.16 9.07
N ASN A 104 13.29 -15.13 8.89
CA ASN A 104 13.13 -14.14 7.83
C ASN A 104 14.21 -14.37 6.78
N ILE A 105 13.79 -14.53 5.54
CA ILE A 105 14.65 -14.73 4.39
C ILE A 105 14.67 -13.43 3.61
N ASN A 106 15.83 -12.80 3.53
CA ASN A 106 16.01 -11.52 2.88
C ASN A 106 16.81 -11.70 1.59
N VAL A 107 16.26 -11.23 0.47
CA VAL A 107 16.93 -11.24 -0.83
C VAL A 107 16.86 -9.86 -1.47
N GLN A 108 17.87 -9.52 -2.26
CA GLN A 108 17.91 -8.26 -2.98
C GLN A 108 17.91 -8.52 -4.47
N PRO A 109 16.98 -7.94 -5.25
CA PRO A 109 17.06 -7.96 -6.69
C PRO A 109 18.18 -7.03 -7.19
N GLN A 110 18.86 -7.44 -8.24
CA GLN A 110 19.90 -6.64 -8.90
C GLN A 110 19.33 -5.72 -10.00
N VAL A 111 18.09 -5.93 -10.37
CA VAL A 111 17.32 -5.14 -11.34
C VAL A 111 16.00 -4.73 -10.72
N ILE A 112 15.33 -3.75 -11.31
CA ILE A 112 13.97 -3.39 -10.87
C ILE A 112 13.06 -4.59 -11.17
N PHE A 113 12.52 -5.21 -10.13
CA PHE A 113 11.83 -6.48 -10.22
C PHE A 113 10.46 -6.41 -9.53
N ARG A 114 9.44 -6.94 -10.18
CA ARG A 114 8.11 -7.05 -9.61
C ARG A 114 7.76 -8.53 -9.41
N PRO A 115 7.80 -9.03 -8.16
CA PRO A 115 7.42 -10.41 -7.91
C PRO A 115 5.93 -10.62 -8.20
N GLU A 116 5.60 -11.68 -8.94
CA GLU A 116 4.19 -12.03 -9.21
C GLU A 116 3.84 -13.44 -8.73
N ARG A 117 4.86 -14.28 -8.52
CA ARG A 117 4.66 -15.65 -8.07
C ARG A 117 5.76 -16.08 -7.13
N LEU A 118 5.39 -16.65 -6.00
CA LEU A 118 6.28 -17.41 -5.14
C LEU A 118 6.21 -18.89 -5.54
N VAL A 119 7.36 -19.55 -5.63
CA VAL A 119 7.45 -20.98 -5.91
C VAL A 119 8.27 -21.64 -4.81
N VAL A 120 7.67 -22.62 -4.16
CA VAL A 120 8.27 -23.43 -3.10
C VAL A 120 8.23 -24.90 -3.54
N PRO A 121 9.35 -25.64 -3.45
CA PRO A 121 9.35 -27.06 -3.81
C PRO A 121 8.35 -27.86 -2.99
N SER A 122 7.59 -28.73 -3.64
CA SER A 122 6.49 -29.48 -3.00
C SER A 122 6.98 -30.41 -1.89
N ASN A 123 8.21 -30.91 -1.97
CA ASN A 123 8.80 -31.79 -0.97
C ASN A 123 9.03 -31.15 0.40
N ILE A 124 9.15 -29.82 0.47
CA ILE A 124 9.34 -29.07 1.72
C ILE A 124 8.11 -28.23 2.10
N ALA A 125 7.25 -27.95 1.15
CA ALA A 125 6.13 -27.01 1.33
C ALA A 125 5.18 -27.44 2.46
N VAL A 126 5.05 -28.73 2.74
CA VAL A 126 4.21 -29.27 3.82
C VAL A 126 4.71 -28.91 5.22
N ASP A 127 6.01 -28.64 5.38
CA ASP A 127 6.63 -28.33 6.67
C ASP A 127 6.58 -26.82 7.01
N PHE A 128 6.18 -25.97 6.05
CA PHE A 128 6.30 -24.52 6.23
C PHE A 128 4.98 -23.77 6.10
N LEU A 129 4.87 -22.73 6.91
CA LEU A 129 3.88 -21.66 6.76
C LEU A 129 4.60 -20.37 6.33
N ILE A 130 3.97 -19.62 5.44
CA ILE A 130 4.36 -18.27 5.07
C ILE A 130 3.57 -17.31 5.95
N THR A 131 4.26 -16.59 6.83
CA THR A 131 3.62 -15.65 7.76
C THR A 131 3.54 -14.25 7.20
N ASP A 132 4.52 -13.86 6.38
CA ASP A 132 4.50 -12.55 5.71
C ASP A 132 5.40 -12.56 4.46
N ILE A 133 5.06 -11.72 3.51
CA ILE A 133 5.89 -11.39 2.34
C ILE A 133 5.97 -9.87 2.29
N LYS A 134 7.17 -9.31 2.35
CA LYS A 134 7.39 -7.87 2.32
C LYS A 134 8.24 -7.47 1.12
N VAL A 135 7.88 -6.37 0.50
CA VAL A 135 8.73 -5.66 -0.46
C VAL A 135 9.12 -4.32 0.19
N GLY A 136 10.38 -4.20 0.57
CA GLY A 136 10.83 -3.10 1.42
C GLY A 136 10.14 -3.13 2.79
N LYS A 137 9.31 -2.11 3.06
CA LYS A 137 8.56 -1.99 4.32
C LYS A 137 7.11 -2.49 4.22
N ASN A 138 6.62 -2.73 3.01
CA ASN A 138 5.21 -3.01 2.75
C ASN A 138 4.95 -4.51 2.77
N SER A 139 4.03 -4.96 3.63
CA SER A 139 3.48 -6.31 3.56
C SER A 139 2.62 -6.49 2.30
N GLN A 140 2.75 -7.63 1.67
CA GLN A 140 2.01 -7.98 0.46
C GLN A 140 0.81 -8.88 0.75
N LEU A 141 0.64 -9.26 2.02
CA LEU A 141 -0.49 -10.05 2.47
C LEU A 141 -1.58 -9.13 3.05
N VAL A 142 -2.83 -9.45 2.77
CA VAL A 142 -3.99 -8.66 3.21
C VAL A 142 -4.32 -8.91 4.68
N SER A 143 -3.91 -10.06 5.23
CA SER A 143 -4.19 -10.44 6.60
C SER A 143 -2.93 -10.89 7.33
N THR A 144 -3.00 -10.89 8.66
CA THR A 144 -1.95 -11.41 9.54
C THR A 144 -1.94 -12.93 9.68
N GLY A 145 -2.84 -13.63 8.96
CA GLY A 145 -2.92 -15.08 8.98
C GLY A 145 -1.78 -15.72 8.18
N ALA A 146 -1.17 -16.76 8.76
CA ALA A 146 -0.17 -17.55 8.06
C ALA A 146 -0.79 -18.36 6.93
N LEU A 147 -0.14 -18.41 5.78
CA LEU A 147 -0.55 -19.16 4.60
C LEU A 147 0.26 -20.44 4.50
N PRO A 148 -0.36 -21.61 4.23
CA PRO A 148 0.38 -22.83 3.96
C PRO A 148 1.29 -22.69 2.75
N ALA A 149 2.57 -23.06 2.87
CA ALA A 149 3.49 -22.96 1.74
C ALA A 149 3.11 -23.90 0.58
N VAL A 150 2.28 -24.90 0.84
CA VAL A 150 1.69 -25.79 -0.18
C VAL A 150 0.88 -25.02 -1.24
N MET A 151 0.32 -23.85 -0.90
CA MET A 151 -0.38 -22.98 -1.86
C MET A 151 0.54 -22.41 -2.94
N PHE A 152 1.85 -22.42 -2.70
CA PHE A 152 2.87 -21.84 -3.57
C PHE A 152 3.78 -22.88 -4.23
N THR A 153 3.34 -24.12 -4.29
CA THR A 153 4.13 -25.18 -4.94
C THR A 153 4.23 -24.97 -6.45
N GLU A 154 5.19 -25.65 -7.06
CA GLU A 154 5.39 -25.62 -8.52
C GLU A 154 4.14 -26.05 -9.29
N ASN A 155 3.33 -26.92 -8.70
CA ASN A 155 2.09 -27.46 -9.30
C ASN A 155 0.84 -26.62 -9.00
N ALA A 156 0.96 -25.56 -8.19
CA ALA A 156 -0.17 -24.69 -7.85
C ALA A 156 -0.50 -23.77 -9.03
N PHE A 157 -1.66 -24.00 -9.65
CA PHE A 157 -2.17 -23.16 -10.72
C PHE A 157 -2.98 -21.98 -10.17
N GLY A 158 -2.82 -20.81 -10.80
CA GLY A 158 -3.68 -19.64 -10.52
C GLY A 158 -3.28 -18.81 -9.31
N VAL A 159 -2.33 -19.22 -8.50
CA VAL A 159 -1.84 -18.41 -7.38
C VAL A 159 -0.84 -17.38 -7.91
N ARG A 160 -1.35 -16.18 -8.20
CA ARG A 160 -0.52 -15.02 -8.57
C ARG A 160 -0.68 -13.93 -7.53
N LEU A 161 0.43 -13.45 -7.04
CA LEU A 161 0.51 -12.34 -6.10
C LEU A 161 0.93 -11.10 -6.90
N LYS A 162 0.10 -10.06 -6.91
CA LYS A 162 0.50 -8.77 -7.49
C LYS A 162 1.24 -7.98 -6.42
N MET A 163 2.53 -8.23 -6.30
CA MET A 163 3.37 -7.58 -5.30
C MET A 163 3.85 -6.20 -5.78
N ASP A 164 4.30 -5.38 -4.84
CA ASP A 164 4.97 -4.12 -5.12
C ASP A 164 6.26 -4.34 -5.89
N THR A 165 6.69 -3.30 -6.62
CA THR A 165 7.95 -3.35 -7.36
C THR A 165 9.13 -3.13 -6.41
N ALA A 166 10.03 -4.09 -6.35
CA ALA A 166 11.29 -3.97 -5.64
C ALA A 166 12.30 -3.19 -6.49
N GLN A 167 12.81 -2.10 -5.94
CA GLN A 167 13.90 -1.33 -6.54
C GLN A 167 15.25 -2.02 -6.26
N ILE A 168 16.27 -1.65 -7.03
CA ILE A 168 17.65 -2.07 -6.76
C ILE A 168 18.00 -1.72 -5.31
N SER A 169 18.62 -2.63 -4.60
CA SER A 169 18.98 -2.51 -3.18
C SER A 169 17.82 -2.58 -2.17
N MET A 170 16.58 -2.74 -2.63
CA MET A 170 15.44 -2.98 -1.75
C MET A 170 15.35 -4.47 -1.39
N PHE A 171 15.17 -4.77 -0.12
CA PHE A 171 14.98 -6.16 0.30
C PHE A 171 13.56 -6.65 -0.01
N VAL A 172 13.50 -7.88 -0.51
CA VAL A 172 12.30 -8.69 -0.47
C VAL A 172 12.46 -9.68 0.66
N THR A 173 11.58 -9.63 1.64
CA THR A 173 11.64 -10.45 2.85
C THR A 173 10.48 -11.44 2.84
N ILE A 174 10.79 -12.71 3.04
CA ILE A 174 9.78 -13.75 3.23
C ILE A 174 9.94 -14.30 4.65
N SER A 175 8.90 -14.14 5.45
CA SER A 175 8.83 -14.66 6.81
C SER A 175 8.19 -16.03 6.76
N VAL A 176 8.89 -17.03 7.24
CA VAL A 176 8.44 -18.44 7.23
C VAL A 176 8.48 -19.03 8.63
N THR A 177 7.57 -19.95 8.90
CA THR A 177 7.55 -20.74 10.15
C THR A 177 7.64 -22.21 9.79
N ASN A 178 8.61 -22.89 10.37
CA ASN A 178 8.76 -24.33 10.28
C ASN A 178 7.83 -25.02 11.29
N GLN A 179 6.89 -25.83 10.81
CA GLN A 179 5.98 -26.61 11.66
C GLN A 179 6.53 -27.98 12.03
N ASN A 180 7.63 -28.39 11.39
CA ASN A 180 8.28 -29.65 11.70
C ASN A 180 9.07 -29.51 13.02
N PRO A 181 9.06 -30.51 13.92
CA PRO A 181 9.86 -30.46 15.14
C PRO A 181 11.38 -30.46 14.88
N ASN A 182 11.82 -30.93 13.72
CA ASN A 182 13.21 -30.93 13.31
C ASN A 182 13.56 -29.71 12.45
N ALA A 183 14.82 -29.29 12.48
CA ALA A 183 15.29 -28.26 11.59
C ALA A 183 15.13 -28.68 10.12
N ARG A 184 14.65 -27.77 9.28
CA ARG A 184 14.42 -27.97 7.85
C ARG A 184 14.99 -26.78 7.06
N ASN A 185 15.48 -27.07 5.87
CA ASN A 185 15.96 -26.01 4.97
C ASN A 185 14.79 -25.50 4.12
N PHE A 186 14.50 -24.22 4.25
CA PHE A 186 13.58 -23.56 3.34
C PHE A 186 14.30 -23.15 2.06
N GLN A 187 13.70 -23.41 0.93
CA GLN A 187 14.17 -23.06 -0.39
C GLN A 187 12.99 -22.56 -1.24
N GLY A 188 13.26 -21.74 -2.23
CA GLY A 188 12.22 -21.24 -3.11
C GLY A 188 12.73 -20.17 -4.05
N GLY A 189 11.81 -19.59 -4.78
CA GLY A 189 12.08 -18.48 -5.69
C GLY A 189 10.86 -17.63 -5.95
N LEU A 190 11.12 -16.38 -6.30
CA LEU A 190 10.10 -15.45 -6.77
C LEU A 190 10.26 -15.30 -8.29
N VAL A 191 9.15 -15.34 -9.00
CA VAL A 191 9.13 -15.19 -10.46
C VAL A 191 8.27 -13.97 -10.79
N GLY A 192 8.72 -13.18 -11.74
CA GLY A 192 8.01 -12.01 -12.21
C GLY A 192 8.76 -11.21 -13.25
N PRO A 193 8.13 -10.18 -13.82
CA PRO A 193 8.75 -9.30 -14.79
C PRO A 193 9.78 -8.38 -14.15
N ALA A 194 10.86 -8.11 -14.86
CA ALA A 194 11.85 -7.13 -14.49
C ALA A 194 12.05 -6.08 -15.59
N VAL A 195 12.52 -4.91 -15.19
CA VAL A 195 12.93 -3.82 -16.07
C VAL A 195 14.45 -3.84 -16.17
N GLU A 196 14.92 -3.94 -17.38
CA GLU A 196 16.31 -3.68 -17.73
C GLU A 196 16.49 -2.21 -18.15
#